data_4356716d7f1ae2c76a041dc13df38112
#
_entry.id   4356716d7f1ae2c76a041dc13df38112
#
_cell.length_a   1.000
_cell.length_b   1.000
_cell.length_c   1.000
_cell.angle_alpha   90.00
_cell.angle_beta   90.00
_cell.angle_gamma   90.00
#
_symmetry.space_group_name_H-M   'P 1'
#
loop_
_entity.id
_entity.type
_entity.pdbx_description
1 polymer ?
#
loop_
_entity_poly.entity_id
_entity_poly.type
_entity_poly.pdbx_seq_one_letter_code
_entity_poly.pdbx_strand_id
1 'polypeptide(L)'
;MKLNTASAALLFSVCALFSAQPALAGDDRYIDVTGQGEVAAYPDYLQLNLTVSDTQPTAKAAKAKVDTAMNNVLAISKKLGIKKEDIDAAHISNQPVFEYDYSVGRNKREYKGEQVSRNVSLTLRDMEQYGVLVHELLQNSLVKLHNTELLFNDRAALEQQAMTLALTNARNKARNMAKALDNKLGKVLRIEERGNGAQPMYEMRAMSMAKSDSAPAPMLIQKQSINASAGVRFELK
;
A
#
# COMPACT_ATOMS: atom_id res chain seq x y z
N MET A 1 -72.29 -49.99 -40.98
CA MET A 1 -71.97 -51.32 -40.43
C MET A 1 -70.85 -51.09 -39.45
N LYS A 2 -71.18 -51.05 -38.23
CA LYS A 2 -70.70 -51.79 -37.06
C LYS A 2 -69.16 -52.04 -37.09
N LEU A 3 -68.30 -51.59 -36.16
CA LEU A 3 -68.13 -52.21 -34.87
C LEU A 3 -67.25 -51.37 -33.95
N ASN A 4 -67.58 -51.44 -32.69
CA ASN A 4 -66.79 -51.01 -31.52
C ASN A 4 -65.46 -51.70 -31.40
N THR A 5 -64.54 -51.01 -30.76
CA THR A 5 -63.69 -51.67 -29.74
C THR A 5 -63.15 -50.64 -28.79
N ALA A 6 -63.53 -50.82 -27.55
CA ALA A 6 -62.89 -50.19 -26.39
C ALA A 6 -61.47 -50.75 -26.16
N SER A 7 -60.57 -49.93 -25.86
CA SER A 7 -59.26 -50.39 -25.34
C SER A 7 -58.85 -49.49 -24.17
N ALA A 8 -58.68 -50.19 -23.06
CA ALA A 8 -58.34 -49.72 -21.77
C ALA A 8 -56.96 -48.97 -21.73
N ALA A 9 -57.00 -47.78 -21.24
CA ALA A 9 -55.79 -47.04 -20.88
C ALA A 9 -55.30 -47.51 -19.51
N LEU A 10 -54.20 -48.23 -19.50
CA LEU A 10 -53.47 -48.62 -18.30
C LEU A 10 -52.62 -47.43 -17.86
N LEU A 11 -53.05 -46.73 -16.85
CA LEU A 11 -52.29 -45.67 -16.16
C LEU A 11 -51.20 -46.30 -15.31
N PHE A 12 -49.96 -46.27 -15.81
CA PHE A 12 -48.77 -46.58 -15.03
C PHE A 12 -48.39 -45.33 -14.26
N SER A 13 -48.88 -45.23 -13.04
CA SER A 13 -48.47 -44.22 -12.06
C SER A 13 -47.12 -44.63 -11.46
N VAL A 14 -46.03 -44.15 -12.03
CA VAL A 14 -44.70 -44.24 -11.42
C VAL A 14 -44.60 -43.18 -10.31
N CYS A 15 -44.90 -43.62 -9.07
CA CYS A 15 -44.55 -42.86 -7.87
C CYS A 15 -43.00 -42.74 -7.80
N ALA A 16 -42.46 -41.63 -8.31
CA ALA A 16 -41.11 -41.23 -8.00
C ALA A 16 -41.05 -40.85 -6.51
N LEU A 17 -40.64 -41.80 -5.70
CA LEU A 17 -40.20 -41.54 -4.32
C LEU A 17 -38.95 -40.64 -4.38
N PHE A 18 -39.17 -39.33 -4.39
CA PHE A 18 -38.14 -38.38 -4.02
C PHE A 18 -37.79 -38.65 -2.55
N SER A 19 -36.78 -39.46 -2.35
CA SER A 19 -36.06 -39.53 -1.06
C SER A 19 -35.45 -38.17 -0.83
N ALA A 20 -36.18 -37.28 -0.19
CA ALA A 20 -35.62 -36.10 0.45
C ALA A 20 -34.60 -36.59 1.49
N GLN A 21 -33.34 -36.67 1.08
CA GLN A 21 -32.25 -36.82 2.03
C GLN A 21 -32.34 -35.61 2.95
N PRO A 22 -32.54 -35.77 4.27
CA PRO A 22 -32.40 -34.67 5.17
C PRO A 22 -30.95 -34.21 5.00
N ALA A 23 -30.76 -33.00 4.47
CA ALA A 23 -29.49 -32.31 4.64
C ALA A 23 -29.30 -32.25 6.17
N LEU A 24 -28.43 -33.11 6.69
CA LEU A 24 -27.88 -32.96 8.01
C LEU A 24 -27.09 -31.66 7.98
N ALA A 25 -27.79 -30.54 8.09
CA ALA A 25 -27.21 -29.32 8.58
C ALA A 25 -26.73 -29.67 9.98
N GLY A 26 -25.49 -30.11 10.09
CA GLY A 26 -24.87 -30.29 11.37
C GLY A 26 -25.09 -28.99 12.12
N ASP A 27 -25.67 -29.09 13.31
CA ASP A 27 -25.82 -27.97 14.26
C ASP A 27 -24.42 -27.65 14.78
N ASP A 28 -23.57 -27.18 13.82
CA ASP A 28 -22.19 -26.80 14.09
C ASP A 28 -22.23 -25.51 14.90
N ARG A 29 -22.23 -25.69 16.22
CA ARG A 29 -22.12 -24.56 17.14
C ARG A 29 -20.76 -23.94 16.96
N TYR A 30 -20.72 -22.72 16.49
CA TYR A 30 -19.48 -21.99 16.26
C TYR A 30 -19.58 -20.54 16.70
N ILE A 31 -18.43 -19.93 16.86
CA ILE A 31 -18.27 -18.50 17.09
C ILE A 31 -17.29 -17.92 16.06
N ASP A 32 -17.71 -16.86 15.40
CA ASP A 32 -16.89 -16.07 14.51
C ASP A 32 -16.40 -14.83 15.22
N VAL A 33 -15.12 -14.61 15.18
CA VAL A 33 -14.48 -13.42 15.75
C VAL A 33 -13.47 -12.82 14.80
N THR A 34 -13.30 -11.52 14.88
CA THR A 34 -12.20 -10.82 14.24
C THR A 34 -11.21 -10.37 15.30
N GLY A 35 -9.97 -10.80 15.14
CA GLY A 35 -8.85 -10.33 15.94
C GLY A 35 -8.08 -9.25 15.20
N GLN A 36 -7.47 -8.36 15.97
CA GLN A 36 -6.61 -7.29 15.50
C GLN A 36 -5.28 -7.37 16.24
N GLY A 37 -4.21 -7.10 15.52
CA GLY A 37 -2.87 -7.00 16.07
C GLY A 37 -2.15 -5.80 15.48
N GLU A 38 -1.35 -5.16 16.30
CA GLU A 38 -0.60 -3.97 15.96
C GLU A 38 0.82 -4.10 16.50
N VAL A 39 1.80 -3.72 15.65
CA VAL A 39 3.21 -3.59 16.02
C VAL A 39 3.66 -2.19 15.65
N ALA A 40 4.18 -1.44 16.61
CA ALA A 40 4.73 -0.11 16.38
C ALA A 40 6.27 -0.17 16.37
N ALA A 41 6.89 0.20 15.25
CA ALA A 41 8.33 0.20 15.07
C ALA A 41 8.82 1.53 14.48
N TYR A 42 10.07 1.89 14.79
CA TYR A 42 10.73 2.98 14.07
C TYR A 42 11.17 2.47 12.69
N PRO A 43 11.00 3.28 11.63
CA PRO A 43 11.56 2.97 10.32
C PRO A 43 13.08 2.85 10.38
N ASP A 44 13.65 2.01 9.52
CA ASP A 44 15.11 1.78 9.45
C ASP A 44 15.79 2.69 8.45
N TYR A 45 15.07 3.12 7.41
CA TYR A 45 15.59 3.98 6.35
C TYR A 45 14.45 4.75 5.66
N LEU A 46 14.82 5.75 4.90
CA LEU A 46 13.87 6.46 4.04
C LEU A 46 14.25 6.35 2.56
N GLN A 47 13.24 6.42 1.73
CA GLN A 47 13.36 6.52 0.28
C GLN A 47 12.81 7.88 -0.17
N LEU A 48 13.69 8.70 -0.75
CA LEU A 48 13.34 10.00 -1.31
C LEU A 48 13.20 9.87 -2.82
N ASN A 49 12.01 10.18 -3.33
CA ASN A 49 11.72 10.20 -4.76
C ASN A 49 11.82 11.64 -5.29
N LEU A 50 12.53 11.82 -6.38
CA LEU A 50 12.71 13.11 -7.03
C LEU A 50 12.75 12.97 -8.56
N THR A 51 12.55 14.07 -9.25
CA THR A 51 12.72 14.18 -10.71
C THR A 51 13.71 15.28 -11.03
N VAL A 52 14.64 14.98 -11.92
CA VAL A 52 15.51 15.98 -12.55
C VAL A 52 15.00 16.23 -13.94
N SER A 53 14.54 17.47 -14.24
CA SER A 53 13.95 17.78 -15.53
C SER A 53 14.31 19.17 -16.02
N ASP A 54 14.44 19.29 -17.36
CA ASP A 54 14.62 20.58 -18.02
C ASP A 54 13.93 20.59 -19.38
N THR A 55 13.54 21.79 -19.84
CA THR A 55 12.91 22.01 -21.13
C THR A 55 13.80 22.95 -21.96
N GLN A 56 14.20 22.49 -23.13
CA GLN A 56 15.05 23.23 -24.06
C GLN A 56 14.48 23.16 -25.50
N PRO A 57 14.92 24.00 -26.44
CA PRO A 57 14.46 23.92 -27.82
C PRO A 57 14.69 22.56 -28.48
N THR A 58 15.66 21.78 -28.01
CA THR A 58 15.94 20.43 -28.51
C THR A 58 16.13 19.44 -27.36
N ALA A 59 15.72 18.19 -27.58
CA ALA A 59 15.91 17.10 -26.60
C ALA A 59 17.39 16.91 -26.22
N LYS A 60 18.32 17.10 -27.16
CA LYS A 60 19.77 17.02 -26.91
C LYS A 60 20.22 18.07 -25.88
N ALA A 61 19.75 19.31 -26.02
CA ALA A 61 20.10 20.40 -25.11
C ALA A 61 19.48 20.16 -23.70
N ALA A 62 18.21 19.75 -23.66
CA ALA A 62 17.55 19.40 -22.41
C ALA A 62 18.28 18.26 -21.69
N LYS A 63 18.62 17.19 -22.42
CA LYS A 63 19.36 16.05 -21.87
C LYS A 63 20.71 16.47 -21.27
N ALA A 64 21.46 17.33 -21.95
CA ALA A 64 22.76 17.80 -21.43
C ALA A 64 22.63 18.52 -20.08
N LYS A 65 21.57 19.33 -19.92
CA LYS A 65 21.26 20.00 -18.65
C LYS A 65 20.86 19.01 -17.56
N VAL A 66 20.00 18.06 -17.89
CA VAL A 66 19.57 16.99 -16.99
C VAL A 66 20.75 16.13 -16.54
N ASP A 67 21.66 15.76 -17.47
CA ASP A 67 22.86 14.97 -17.14
C ASP A 67 23.79 15.75 -16.19
N THR A 68 23.97 17.07 -16.41
CA THR A 68 24.76 17.93 -15.50
C THR A 68 24.13 17.97 -14.09
N ALA A 69 22.81 18.19 -14.02
CA ALA A 69 22.09 18.21 -12.74
C ALA A 69 22.12 16.85 -12.06
N MET A 70 22.04 15.77 -12.82
CA MET A 70 22.15 14.40 -12.28
C MET A 70 23.53 14.12 -11.70
N ASN A 71 24.60 14.57 -12.33
CA ASN A 71 25.97 14.47 -11.78
C ASN A 71 26.08 15.21 -10.44
N ASN A 72 25.40 16.35 -10.30
CA ASN A 72 25.34 17.06 -9.01
C ASN A 72 24.60 16.23 -7.95
N VAL A 73 23.43 15.65 -8.28
CA VAL A 73 22.69 14.74 -7.38
C VAL A 73 23.58 13.57 -6.92
N LEU A 74 24.31 12.95 -7.85
CA LEU A 74 25.23 11.85 -7.53
C LEU A 74 26.40 12.31 -6.62
N ALA A 75 26.93 13.50 -6.84
CA ALA A 75 27.97 14.05 -5.99
C ALA A 75 27.49 14.32 -4.54
N ILE A 76 26.28 14.90 -4.41
CA ILE A 76 25.64 15.10 -3.10
C ILE A 76 25.41 13.74 -2.41
N SER A 77 24.82 12.78 -3.12
CA SER A 77 24.58 11.44 -2.60
C SER A 77 25.85 10.78 -2.09
N LYS A 78 26.93 10.86 -2.87
CA LYS A 78 28.24 10.34 -2.47
C LYS A 78 28.80 11.05 -1.23
N LYS A 79 28.67 12.38 -1.15
CA LYS A 79 29.12 13.20 0.01
C LYS A 79 28.42 12.76 1.30
N LEU A 80 27.14 12.38 1.22
CA LEU A 80 26.29 11.94 2.33
C LEU A 80 26.34 10.41 2.54
N GLY A 81 27.27 9.70 1.91
CA GLY A 81 27.48 8.27 2.12
C GLY A 81 26.39 7.37 1.50
N ILE A 82 25.52 7.90 0.64
CA ILE A 82 24.53 7.09 -0.10
C ILE A 82 25.30 6.26 -1.14
N LYS A 83 25.15 4.94 -1.04
CA LYS A 83 25.83 4.01 -1.92
C LYS A 83 25.19 3.98 -3.30
N LYS A 84 25.93 3.53 -4.31
CA LYS A 84 25.40 3.42 -5.69
C LYS A 84 24.23 2.45 -5.79
N GLU A 85 24.23 1.39 -5.01
CA GLU A 85 23.15 0.41 -4.91
C GLU A 85 21.87 0.97 -4.31
N ASP A 86 21.97 2.06 -3.55
CA ASP A 86 20.86 2.79 -2.92
C ASP A 86 20.34 3.92 -3.82
N ILE A 87 20.79 4.00 -5.10
CA ILE A 87 20.37 5.01 -6.07
C ILE A 87 19.78 4.32 -7.29
N ASP A 88 18.50 4.53 -7.54
CA ASP A 88 17.86 4.17 -8.80
C ASP A 88 17.59 5.45 -9.63
N ALA A 89 18.14 5.50 -10.84
CA ALA A 89 18.00 6.62 -11.76
C ALA A 89 17.93 6.14 -13.23
N ALA A 90 17.47 4.90 -13.43
CA ALA A 90 17.47 4.28 -14.75
C ALA A 90 16.42 4.87 -15.70
N HIS A 91 15.29 5.37 -15.17
CA HIS A 91 14.18 5.82 -15.99
C HIS A 91 14.40 7.26 -16.50
N ILE A 92 14.47 7.41 -17.82
CA ILE A 92 14.52 8.70 -18.52
C ILE A 92 13.37 8.77 -19.53
N SER A 93 12.74 9.93 -19.63
CA SER A 93 11.67 10.20 -20.59
C SER A 93 11.91 11.50 -21.33
N ASN A 94 11.35 11.61 -22.53
CA ASN A 94 11.34 12.82 -23.36
C ASN A 94 9.93 13.09 -23.87
N GLN A 95 9.50 14.35 -23.82
CA GLN A 95 8.20 14.76 -24.36
C GLN A 95 8.23 16.21 -24.86
N PRO A 96 7.49 16.54 -25.93
CA PRO A 96 7.30 17.91 -26.37
C PRO A 96 6.42 18.68 -25.40
N VAL A 97 6.80 19.93 -25.09
CA VAL A 97 6.06 20.85 -24.24
C VAL A 97 5.35 21.88 -25.11
N PHE A 98 4.05 22.06 -24.84
CA PHE A 98 3.21 23.04 -25.48
C PHE A 98 2.52 23.91 -24.45
N GLU A 99 2.44 25.21 -24.75
CA GLU A 99 1.63 26.16 -24.01
C GLU A 99 0.35 26.46 -24.77
N TYR A 100 -0.76 26.58 -24.06
CA TYR A 100 -2.05 26.91 -24.64
C TYR A 100 -2.45 28.31 -24.18
N ASP A 101 -2.60 29.23 -25.15
CA ASP A 101 -3.08 30.58 -24.90
C ASP A 101 -4.60 30.61 -25.09
N TYR A 102 -5.32 30.84 -24.00
CA TYR A 102 -6.79 30.93 -23.98
C TYR A 102 -7.29 32.39 -23.98
N SER A 103 -6.41 33.38 -24.00
CA SER A 103 -6.76 34.79 -23.72
C SER A 103 -7.53 35.52 -24.81
N VAL A 104 -7.62 35.01 -26.04
CA VAL A 104 -8.23 35.74 -27.17
C VAL A 104 -9.13 34.82 -28.03
N GLY A 105 -9.97 33.97 -27.44
CA GLY A 105 -10.98 33.23 -28.21
C GLY A 105 -10.47 32.30 -29.32
N ARG A 106 -9.17 32.10 -29.39
CA ARG A 106 -8.48 31.18 -30.30
C ARG A 106 -7.56 30.30 -29.44
N ASN A 107 -7.87 29.03 -29.39
CA ASN A 107 -6.96 28.02 -28.78
C ASN A 107 -5.66 27.97 -29.60
N LYS A 108 -4.71 28.82 -29.26
CA LYS A 108 -3.39 28.81 -29.90
C LYS A 108 -2.48 27.88 -29.09
N ARG A 109 -2.00 26.82 -29.75
CA ARG A 109 -0.99 25.91 -29.21
C ARG A 109 0.38 26.37 -29.66
N GLU A 110 1.26 26.70 -28.73
CA GLU A 110 2.62 27.13 -29.00
C GLU A 110 3.62 26.07 -28.50
N TYR A 111 4.51 25.66 -29.39
CA TYR A 111 5.58 24.73 -29.01
C TYR A 111 6.65 25.45 -28.18
N LYS A 112 6.97 24.98 -26.99
CA LYS A 112 7.96 25.56 -26.07
C LYS A 112 9.28 24.79 -26.04
N GLY A 113 9.33 23.60 -26.60
CA GLY A 113 10.54 22.79 -26.68
C GLY A 113 10.32 21.33 -26.26
N GLU A 114 11.42 20.66 -26.03
CA GLU A 114 11.48 19.29 -25.60
C GLU A 114 11.85 19.24 -24.10
N GLN A 115 11.03 18.58 -23.29
CA GLN A 115 11.35 18.31 -21.89
C GLN A 115 11.98 16.93 -21.79
N VAL A 116 13.14 16.85 -21.16
CA VAL A 116 13.76 15.61 -20.73
C VAL A 116 13.62 15.52 -19.22
N SER A 117 13.18 14.37 -18.73
CA SER A 117 12.98 14.09 -17.30
C SER A 117 13.63 12.79 -16.91
N ARG A 118 14.29 12.77 -15.74
CA ARG A 118 14.86 11.58 -15.14
C ARG A 118 14.31 11.41 -13.74
N ASN A 119 13.65 10.28 -13.48
CA ASN A 119 13.20 9.92 -12.15
C ASN A 119 14.34 9.30 -11.38
N VAL A 120 14.46 9.70 -10.11
CA VAL A 120 15.52 9.24 -9.22
C VAL A 120 14.89 8.84 -7.88
N SER A 121 15.32 7.70 -7.38
CA SER A 121 15.00 7.22 -6.03
C SER A 121 16.28 7.08 -5.24
N LEU A 122 16.36 7.73 -4.09
CA LEU A 122 17.51 7.71 -3.18
C LEU A 122 17.10 7.03 -1.88
N THR A 123 17.79 5.95 -1.52
CA THR A 123 17.63 5.30 -0.22
C THR A 123 18.63 5.88 0.77
N LEU A 124 18.14 6.57 1.79
CA LEU A 124 18.93 7.17 2.85
C LEU A 124 18.80 6.35 4.14
N ARG A 125 19.89 5.70 4.55
CA ARG A 125 19.91 4.86 5.76
C ARG A 125 20.20 5.67 7.01
N ASP A 126 21.04 6.70 6.90
CA ASP A 126 21.26 7.68 7.97
C ASP A 126 20.20 8.80 7.85
N MET A 127 19.07 8.60 8.50
CA MET A 127 17.93 9.52 8.40
C MET A 127 18.20 10.90 9.03
N GLU A 128 19.23 11.04 9.89
CA GLU A 128 19.61 12.34 10.45
C GLU A 128 20.13 13.30 9.37
N GLN A 129 20.66 12.76 8.28
CA GLN A 129 21.15 13.54 7.14
C GLN A 129 20.06 14.01 6.18
N TYR A 130 18.78 13.66 6.42
CA TYR A 130 17.68 14.01 5.52
C TYR A 130 17.57 15.52 5.29
N GLY A 131 17.65 16.32 6.36
CA GLY A 131 17.56 17.78 6.23
C GLY A 131 18.68 18.36 5.37
N VAL A 132 19.91 17.85 5.53
CA VAL A 132 21.07 18.25 4.72
C VAL A 132 20.89 17.81 3.27
N LEU A 133 20.46 16.57 3.04
CA LEU A 133 20.20 16.05 1.69
C LEU A 133 19.18 16.92 0.95
N VAL A 134 18.05 17.20 1.54
CA VAL A 134 16.99 18.05 0.95
C VAL A 134 17.52 19.45 0.67
N HIS A 135 18.23 20.06 1.62
CA HIS A 135 18.80 21.39 1.44
C HIS A 135 19.76 21.44 0.23
N GLU A 136 20.70 20.52 0.14
CA GLU A 136 21.67 20.47 -0.95
C GLU A 136 21.01 20.19 -2.32
N LEU A 137 20.02 19.28 -2.36
CA LEU A 137 19.29 18.97 -3.59
C LEU A 137 18.49 20.16 -4.13
N LEU A 138 17.84 20.93 -3.24
CA LEU A 138 17.03 22.10 -3.61
C LEU A 138 17.84 23.31 -4.06
N GLN A 139 19.17 23.30 -3.91
CA GLN A 139 20.05 24.32 -4.53
C GLN A 139 20.02 24.23 -6.07
N ASN A 140 19.59 23.11 -6.64
CA ASN A 140 19.46 22.93 -8.07
C ASN A 140 17.99 23.04 -8.49
N SER A 141 17.65 24.10 -9.22
CA SER A 141 16.28 24.37 -9.67
C SER A 141 15.68 23.33 -10.63
N LEU A 142 16.52 22.45 -11.21
CA LEU A 142 16.07 21.34 -12.07
C LEU A 142 15.61 20.13 -11.26
N VAL A 143 15.89 20.10 -9.97
CA VAL A 143 15.49 19.02 -9.06
C VAL A 143 14.11 19.35 -8.45
N LYS A 144 13.19 18.40 -8.58
CA LYS A 144 11.87 18.46 -7.96
C LYS A 144 11.73 17.26 -7.02
N LEU A 145 11.56 17.56 -5.74
CA LEU A 145 11.29 16.52 -4.74
C LEU A 145 9.82 16.14 -4.78
N HIS A 146 9.55 14.86 -4.59
CA HIS A 146 8.20 14.31 -4.52
C HIS A 146 7.89 13.81 -3.11
N ASN A 147 7.61 12.51 -2.97
CA ASN A 147 7.32 11.89 -1.70
C ASN A 147 8.58 11.31 -1.04
N THR A 148 8.52 11.27 0.28
CA THR A 148 9.47 10.53 1.10
C THR A 148 8.73 9.39 1.76
N GLU A 149 9.23 8.18 1.61
CA GLU A 149 8.67 6.98 2.20
C GLU A 149 9.60 6.48 3.31
N LEU A 150 9.01 6.14 4.44
CA LEU A 150 9.72 5.55 5.58
C LEU A 150 9.55 4.04 5.53
N LEU A 151 10.63 3.30 5.55
CA LEU A 151 10.65 1.89 5.22
C LEU A 151 11.38 1.08 6.31
N PHE A 152 11.11 -0.23 6.31
CA PHE A 152 11.66 -1.21 7.25
C PHE A 152 12.52 -2.22 6.50
N ASN A 153 13.64 -2.62 7.11
CA ASN A 153 14.51 -3.68 6.56
C ASN A 153 13.78 -5.02 6.52
N ASP A 154 13.00 -5.33 7.55
CA ASP A 154 12.23 -6.57 7.64
C ASP A 154 10.76 -6.28 7.98
N ARG A 155 10.08 -5.67 7.03
CA ARG A 155 8.64 -5.42 7.13
C ARG A 155 7.85 -6.71 7.28
N ALA A 156 8.28 -7.80 6.62
CA ALA A 156 7.61 -9.09 6.67
C ALA A 156 7.59 -9.68 8.09
N ALA A 157 8.70 -9.57 8.83
CA ALA A 157 8.74 -10.02 10.22
C ALA A 157 7.79 -9.20 11.11
N LEU A 158 7.69 -7.89 10.90
CA LEU A 158 6.76 -7.04 11.64
C LEU A 158 5.29 -7.38 11.32
N GLU A 159 4.97 -7.65 10.07
CA GLU A 159 3.63 -8.10 9.63
C GLU A 159 3.28 -9.47 10.24
N GLN A 160 4.24 -10.40 10.30
CA GLN A 160 4.06 -11.70 10.96
C GLN A 160 3.83 -11.56 12.46
N GLN A 161 4.55 -10.65 13.13
CA GLN A 161 4.32 -10.35 14.55
C GLN A 161 2.91 -9.78 14.77
N ALA A 162 2.49 -8.80 13.95
CA ALA A 162 1.16 -8.22 14.01
C ALA A 162 0.06 -9.29 13.79
N MET A 163 0.27 -10.20 12.83
CA MET A 163 -0.65 -11.32 12.59
C MET A 163 -0.73 -12.26 13.78
N THR A 164 0.38 -12.59 14.42
CA THR A 164 0.42 -13.42 15.63
C THR A 164 -0.37 -12.79 16.77
N LEU A 165 -0.26 -11.46 16.92
CA LEU A 165 -1.06 -10.70 17.90
C LEU A 165 -2.54 -10.71 17.54
N ALA A 166 -2.89 -10.58 16.26
CA ALA A 166 -4.27 -10.64 15.78
C ALA A 166 -4.91 -11.99 16.08
N LEU A 167 -4.23 -13.11 15.80
CA LEU A 167 -4.71 -14.46 16.10
C LEU A 167 -4.88 -14.71 17.60
N THR A 168 -3.93 -14.22 18.40
CA THR A 168 -4.00 -14.29 19.85
C THR A 168 -5.18 -13.48 20.39
N ASN A 169 -5.40 -12.29 19.87
CA ASN A 169 -6.54 -11.43 20.21
C ASN A 169 -7.86 -12.12 19.85
N ALA A 170 -7.98 -12.68 18.63
CA ALA A 170 -9.17 -13.43 18.20
C ALA A 170 -9.49 -14.58 19.15
N ARG A 171 -8.48 -15.38 19.51
CA ARG A 171 -8.63 -16.53 20.43
C ARG A 171 -9.09 -16.09 21.82
N ASN A 172 -8.52 -15.02 22.37
CA ASN A 172 -8.89 -14.50 23.69
C ASN A 172 -10.31 -13.94 23.67
N LYS A 173 -10.68 -13.20 22.63
CA LYS A 173 -12.03 -12.68 22.43
C LYS A 173 -13.06 -13.80 22.34
N ALA A 174 -12.80 -14.82 21.51
CA ALA A 174 -13.68 -15.98 21.38
C ALA A 174 -13.85 -16.73 22.72
N ARG A 175 -12.75 -16.93 23.46
CA ARG A 175 -12.78 -17.57 24.77
C ARG A 175 -13.64 -16.81 25.78
N ASN A 176 -13.48 -15.49 25.83
CA ASN A 176 -14.25 -14.67 26.77
C ASN A 176 -15.74 -14.64 26.39
N MET A 177 -16.07 -14.60 25.10
CA MET A 177 -17.47 -14.66 24.65
C MET A 177 -18.10 -16.02 24.91
N ALA A 178 -17.40 -17.14 24.66
CA ALA A 178 -17.87 -18.47 24.94
C ALA A 178 -18.14 -18.63 26.45
N LYS A 179 -17.21 -18.19 27.31
CA LYS A 179 -17.35 -18.25 28.78
C LYS A 179 -18.54 -17.44 29.28
N ALA A 180 -18.80 -16.26 28.70
CA ALA A 180 -19.94 -15.40 29.09
C ALA A 180 -21.30 -16.03 28.78
N LEU A 181 -21.34 -17.03 27.89
CA LEU A 181 -22.52 -17.78 27.49
C LEU A 181 -22.52 -19.23 28.02
N ASP A 182 -21.75 -19.51 29.08
CA ASP A 182 -21.58 -20.84 29.70
C ASP A 182 -21.17 -21.93 28.70
N ASN A 183 -20.43 -21.56 27.66
CA ASN A 183 -19.87 -22.49 26.67
C ASN A 183 -18.34 -22.55 26.80
N LYS A 184 -17.76 -23.60 26.20
CA LYS A 184 -16.30 -23.76 26.10
C LYS A 184 -15.85 -23.55 24.65
N LEU A 185 -14.70 -22.88 24.48
CA LEU A 185 -14.09 -22.72 23.17
C LEU A 185 -13.49 -24.07 22.72
N GLY A 186 -13.87 -24.53 21.54
CA GLY A 186 -13.38 -25.74 20.89
C GLY A 186 -12.19 -25.46 19.93
N LYS A 187 -12.06 -26.34 18.95
CA LYS A 187 -10.99 -26.25 17.92
C LYS A 187 -11.25 -25.11 16.94
N VAL A 188 -10.19 -24.68 16.25
CA VAL A 188 -10.30 -23.77 15.11
C VAL A 188 -10.92 -24.52 13.92
N LEU A 189 -11.95 -23.95 13.32
CA LEU A 189 -12.62 -24.48 12.15
C LEU A 189 -12.19 -23.79 10.85
N ARG A 190 -11.94 -22.46 10.93
CA ARG A 190 -11.54 -21.64 9.78
C ARG A 190 -10.69 -20.46 10.24
N ILE A 191 -9.70 -20.12 9.44
CA ILE A 191 -8.92 -18.89 9.58
C ILE A 191 -8.97 -18.18 8.25
N GLU A 192 -9.23 -16.88 8.29
CA GLU A 192 -9.19 -15.98 7.12
C GLU A 192 -8.30 -14.80 7.46
N GLU A 193 -7.25 -14.63 6.70
CA GLU A 193 -6.51 -13.39 6.72
C GLU A 193 -7.37 -12.30 6.07
N ARG A 194 -7.66 -11.25 6.82
CA ARG A 194 -8.32 -10.08 6.28
C ARG A 194 -7.24 -9.09 5.92
N GLY A 195 -7.05 -8.90 4.60
CA GLY A 195 -6.01 -8.03 4.08
C GLY A 195 -6.02 -6.67 4.76
N ASN A 196 -4.84 -6.18 5.04
CA ASN A 196 -4.60 -4.88 5.66
C ASN A 196 -5.07 -3.77 4.72
N GLY A 197 -6.36 -3.42 4.77
CA GLY A 197 -6.90 -2.21 4.16
C GLY A 197 -6.56 -0.93 4.95
N ALA A 198 -5.81 -1.04 6.02
CA ALA A 198 -5.40 0.11 6.80
C ALA A 198 -4.14 0.71 6.19
N GLN A 199 -4.30 1.80 5.46
CA GLN A 199 -3.20 2.72 5.21
C GLN A 199 -2.61 3.16 6.57
N PRO A 200 -1.29 3.37 6.66
CA PRO A 200 -0.69 3.90 7.87
C PRO A 200 -1.38 5.21 8.22
N MET A 201 -2.12 5.23 9.32
CA MET A 201 -2.63 6.47 9.88
C MET A 201 -1.44 7.21 10.49
N TYR A 202 -1.02 8.25 9.82
CA TYR A 202 -0.11 9.23 10.42
C TYR A 202 -0.90 9.99 11.49
N GLU A 203 -0.63 9.75 12.76
CA GLU A 203 -1.05 10.66 13.82
C GLU A 203 -0.25 11.96 13.68
N MET A 204 -0.78 12.91 12.92
CA MET A 204 -0.26 14.28 12.92
C MET A 204 -0.63 14.96 14.22
N ARG A 205 0.21 14.82 15.24
CA ARG A 205 0.19 15.75 16.36
C ARG A 205 0.89 17.03 15.92
N ALA A 206 0.10 18.08 15.71
CA ALA A 206 0.61 19.43 15.51
C ALA A 206 1.36 19.88 16.76
N MET A 207 2.68 19.83 16.75
CA MET A 207 3.50 20.52 17.74
C MET A 207 3.79 21.93 17.24
N SER A 208 3.45 22.94 18.07
CA SER A 208 3.76 24.33 17.83
C SER A 208 5.26 24.53 17.66
N MET A 209 5.66 25.00 16.48
CA MET A 209 7.05 25.27 16.14
C MET A 209 7.50 26.57 16.78
N ALA A 210 8.49 26.51 17.66
CA ALA A 210 9.29 27.66 18.02
C ALA A 210 10.23 28.01 16.85
N LYS A 211 10.21 29.26 16.42
CA LYS A 211 11.13 29.81 15.40
C LYS A 211 12.57 29.67 15.87
N SER A 212 13.39 29.00 15.08
CA SER A 212 14.85 29.06 15.18
C SER A 212 15.40 29.27 13.77
N ASP A 213 16.16 30.33 13.62
CA ASP A 213 16.79 30.77 12.37
C ASP A 213 17.90 29.81 11.93
N SER A 214 17.95 29.52 10.62
CA SER A 214 19.09 29.10 9.77
C SER A 214 19.65 27.67 9.84
N ALA A 215 19.14 26.75 10.64
CA ALA A 215 19.50 25.34 10.50
C ALA A 215 18.42 24.55 9.75
N PRO A 216 18.76 23.55 8.90
CA PRO A 216 17.76 22.66 8.30
C PRO A 216 16.88 22.04 9.41
N ALA A 217 15.57 22.15 9.27
CA ALA A 217 14.66 21.59 10.27
C ALA A 217 14.87 20.06 10.40
N PRO A 218 15.05 19.53 11.63
CA PRO A 218 15.24 18.11 11.83
C PRO A 218 14.00 17.34 11.41
N MET A 219 14.18 16.19 10.76
CA MET A 219 13.07 15.28 10.49
C MET A 219 12.65 14.60 11.79
N LEU A 220 11.41 14.84 12.22
CA LEU A 220 10.84 14.16 13.39
C LEU A 220 10.22 12.84 12.94
N ILE A 221 10.90 11.74 13.20
CA ILE A 221 10.45 10.40 12.85
C ILE A 221 9.74 9.79 14.04
N GLN A 222 8.50 9.35 13.83
CA GLN A 222 7.70 8.62 14.81
C GLN A 222 7.61 7.14 14.44
N LYS A 223 7.27 6.32 15.45
CA LYS A 223 6.94 4.92 15.20
C LYS A 223 5.77 4.83 14.22
N GLN A 224 5.88 3.91 13.30
CA GLN A 224 4.80 3.56 12.39
C GLN A 224 4.11 2.29 12.87
N SER A 225 2.78 2.27 12.80
CA SER A 225 1.97 1.12 13.17
C SER A 225 1.80 0.18 11.98
N ILE A 226 2.14 -1.07 12.20
CA ILE A 226 1.89 -2.17 11.26
C ILE A 226 0.77 -2.99 11.85
N ASN A 227 -0.35 -3.03 11.15
CA ASN A 227 -1.59 -3.65 11.60
C ASN A 227 -1.86 -4.94 10.85
N ALA A 228 -2.43 -5.93 11.52
CA ALA A 228 -2.95 -7.14 10.92
C ALA A 228 -4.35 -7.45 11.47
N SER A 229 -5.17 -8.09 10.65
CA SER A 229 -6.52 -8.51 11.03
C SER A 229 -6.79 -9.94 10.55
N ALA A 230 -7.35 -10.76 11.42
CA ALA A 230 -7.72 -12.14 11.11
C ALA A 230 -9.14 -12.46 11.55
N GLY A 231 -9.93 -13.03 10.65
CA GLY A 231 -11.21 -13.67 10.96
C GLY A 231 -10.97 -15.12 11.39
N VAL A 232 -11.50 -15.52 12.52
CA VAL A 232 -11.32 -16.91 13.00
C VAL A 232 -12.66 -17.48 13.48
N ARG A 233 -12.98 -18.66 12.96
CA ARG A 233 -14.12 -19.47 13.41
C ARG A 233 -13.66 -20.57 14.34
N PHE A 234 -14.29 -20.65 15.49
CA PHE A 234 -14.06 -21.70 16.49
C PHE A 234 -15.34 -22.50 16.73
N GLU A 235 -15.18 -23.77 17.01
CA GLU A 235 -16.22 -24.62 17.55
C GLU A 235 -16.61 -24.16 18.98
N LEU A 236 -17.90 -24.27 19.33
CA LEU A 236 -18.40 -24.12 20.70
C LEU A 236 -18.77 -25.48 21.26
N LYS A 237 -18.38 -25.73 22.50
CA LYS A 237 -18.65 -26.98 23.26
C LYS A 237 -19.41 -26.69 24.52
#